data_8cc867b55b6493067f328a98484fdd9b
#
_entry.id   8cc867b55b6493067f328a98484fdd9b
#
_cell.length_a   1.000
_cell.length_b   1.000
_cell.length_c   1.000
_cell.angle_alpha   90.00
_cell.angle_beta   90.00
_cell.angle_gamma   90.00
#
_symmetry.space_group_name_H-M   'P 1'
#
loop_
_entity.id
_entity.type
_entity.pdbx_description
1 polymer ?
#
loop_
_entity_poly.entity_id
_entity_poly.type
_entity_poly.pdbx_seq_one_letter_code
_entity_poly.pdbx_strand_id
1 'polypeptide(L)'
;MHSTSSDKPSSNKKKEWKDLLNESVHTTDDVDIGDIYAVSKNFVVVMRGLINIHYYYIPISKVEGWDGKVLWLKITEKQVKENYERNILPDPKQYYIKSYPDYDTSYVGYFYSVPMIPPKYADQTQTQYIKETTPQENVPMIYKCDLCNEVFNSEDELDKHMDIAKH
;
A
#
# COMPACT_ATOMS: atom_id res chain seq x y z
N MET A 1 36.13 29.88 4.35
CA MET A 1 35.11 29.82 3.28
C MET A 1 34.23 28.60 3.52
N HIS A 2 33.08 28.79 4.13
CA HIS A 2 32.12 27.70 4.40
C HIS A 2 31.12 27.66 3.27
N SER A 3 31.19 26.60 2.45
CA SER A 3 30.19 26.28 1.46
C SER A 3 29.04 25.55 2.16
N THR A 4 27.97 26.26 2.44
CA THR A 4 26.71 25.68 2.86
C THR A 4 26.02 25.06 1.62
N SER A 5 26.11 23.74 1.50
CA SER A 5 25.28 22.99 0.59
C SER A 5 23.83 23.08 1.08
N SER A 6 23.05 23.91 0.44
CA SER A 6 21.62 23.95 0.61
C SER A 6 21.02 22.68 -0.01
N ASP A 7 20.64 21.73 0.82
CA ASP A 7 19.77 20.64 0.44
C ASP A 7 18.42 21.20 -0.02
N LYS A 8 18.27 21.23 -1.34
CA LYS A 8 17.04 21.59 -2.00
C LYS A 8 16.05 20.46 -1.75
N PRO A 9 14.83 20.70 -1.23
CA PRO A 9 13.86 19.65 -1.03
C PRO A 9 13.52 19.01 -2.39
N SER A 10 13.61 17.68 -2.41
CA SER A 10 13.35 16.81 -3.53
C SER A 10 12.09 17.24 -4.28
N SER A 11 12.26 17.67 -5.52
CA SER A 11 11.17 17.93 -6.45
C SER A 11 10.23 16.71 -6.49
N ASN A 12 8.94 16.96 -6.46
CA ASN A 12 7.83 16.01 -6.58
C ASN A 12 7.90 15.30 -7.96
N LYS A 13 8.91 14.43 -8.14
CA LYS A 13 9.12 13.68 -9.37
C LYS A 13 8.00 12.66 -9.48
N LYS A 14 7.10 12.86 -10.43
CA LYS A 14 6.03 11.90 -10.73
C LYS A 14 6.66 10.54 -11.01
N LYS A 15 6.21 9.51 -10.29
CA LYS A 15 6.64 8.14 -10.48
C LYS A 15 6.06 7.62 -11.80
N GLU A 16 6.89 7.06 -12.65
CA GLU A 16 6.48 6.45 -13.92
C GLU A 16 6.38 4.93 -13.78
N TRP A 17 5.60 4.28 -14.64
CA TRP A 17 5.40 2.82 -14.57
C TRP A 17 6.71 2.03 -14.65
N LYS A 18 7.67 2.47 -15.45
CA LYS A 18 8.99 1.85 -15.55
C LYS A 18 9.79 1.88 -14.24
N ASP A 19 9.52 2.88 -13.39
CA ASP A 19 10.22 3.04 -12.11
C ASP A 19 9.72 2.07 -11.04
N LEU A 20 8.62 1.36 -11.31
CA LEU A 20 8.01 0.39 -10.39
C LEU A 20 8.47 -1.06 -10.63
N LEU A 21 9.37 -1.30 -11.57
CA LEU A 21 9.89 -2.65 -11.78
C LEU A 21 10.59 -3.19 -10.52
N ASN A 22 10.28 -4.44 -10.16
CA ASN A 22 10.67 -5.14 -8.93
C ASN A 22 10.04 -4.57 -7.64
N GLU A 23 9.04 -3.71 -7.72
CA GLU A 23 8.27 -3.29 -6.57
C GLU A 23 7.12 -4.26 -6.30
N SER A 24 6.78 -4.47 -5.04
CA SER A 24 5.74 -5.42 -4.62
C SER A 24 4.33 -4.95 -4.96
N VAL A 25 3.46 -5.90 -5.24
CA VAL A 25 2.05 -5.68 -5.59
C VAL A 25 1.12 -6.36 -4.60
N HIS A 26 0.20 -5.59 -4.02
CA HIS A 26 -0.81 -6.10 -3.11
C HIS A 26 -2.23 -5.95 -3.67
N THR A 27 -3.04 -6.91 -3.36
CA THR A 27 -4.46 -6.93 -3.69
C THR A 27 -5.29 -6.12 -2.68
N THR A 28 -6.56 -5.88 -2.99
CA THR A 28 -7.46 -5.15 -2.07
C THR A 28 -7.70 -5.87 -0.74
N ASP A 29 -7.49 -7.18 -0.69
CA ASP A 29 -7.52 -8.03 0.51
C ASP A 29 -6.14 -8.18 1.18
N ASP A 30 -5.20 -7.29 0.83
CA ASP A 30 -3.87 -7.17 1.43
C ASP A 30 -3.00 -8.42 1.29
N VAL A 31 -3.12 -9.10 0.17
CA VAL A 31 -2.27 -10.24 -0.15
C VAL A 31 -1.19 -9.79 -1.13
N ASP A 32 0.07 -10.08 -0.78
CA ASP A 32 1.22 -9.93 -1.66
C ASP A 32 1.13 -10.99 -2.79
N ILE A 33 1.03 -10.52 -4.02
CA ILE A 33 0.96 -11.37 -5.22
C ILE A 33 2.25 -11.42 -6.02
N GLY A 34 3.33 -10.85 -5.50
CA GLY A 34 4.66 -10.82 -6.09
C GLY A 34 5.10 -9.44 -6.55
N ASP A 35 6.11 -9.41 -7.42
CA ASP A 35 6.78 -8.18 -7.84
C ASP A 35 6.48 -7.84 -9.30
N ILE A 36 6.53 -6.56 -9.62
CA ILE A 36 6.34 -6.07 -10.98
C ILE A 36 7.52 -6.52 -11.85
N TYR A 37 7.25 -7.40 -12.80
CA TYR A 37 8.23 -7.94 -13.73
C TYR A 37 8.33 -7.14 -15.02
N ALA A 38 7.18 -6.73 -15.57
CA ALA A 38 7.10 -6.00 -16.81
C ALA A 38 5.92 -5.02 -16.83
N VAL A 39 6.03 -3.99 -17.64
CA VAL A 39 4.96 -3.01 -17.84
C VAL A 39 4.73 -2.73 -19.31
N SER A 40 3.48 -2.45 -19.67
CA SER A 40 3.11 -1.96 -20.99
C SER A 40 2.10 -0.81 -20.84
N LYS A 41 1.65 -0.29 -21.96
CA LYS A 41 0.60 0.75 -21.98
C LYS A 41 -0.68 0.31 -21.26
N ASN A 42 -1.03 -0.97 -21.34
CA ASN A 42 -2.32 -1.48 -20.89
C ASN A 42 -2.24 -2.43 -19.70
N PHE A 43 -1.05 -3.01 -19.44
CA PHE A 43 -0.88 -4.07 -18.46
C PHE A 43 0.34 -3.87 -17.58
N VAL A 44 0.19 -4.26 -16.33
CA VAL A 44 1.29 -4.54 -15.41
C VAL A 44 1.39 -6.06 -15.30
N VAL A 45 2.56 -6.62 -15.54
CA VAL A 45 2.82 -8.05 -15.37
C VAL A 45 3.52 -8.28 -14.04
N VAL A 46 2.87 -9.02 -13.18
CA VAL A 46 3.40 -9.39 -11.86
C VAL A 46 3.91 -10.82 -11.92
N MET A 47 5.09 -11.05 -11.38
CA MET A 47 5.72 -12.36 -11.28
C MET A 47 5.72 -12.81 -9.82
N ARG A 48 5.24 -14.02 -9.56
CA ARG A 48 5.23 -14.65 -8.24
C ARG A 48 5.89 -16.01 -8.29
N GLY A 49 6.71 -16.30 -7.31
CA GLY A 49 7.36 -17.59 -7.12
C GLY A 49 8.80 -17.65 -7.65
N LEU A 50 9.59 -18.60 -7.11
CA LEU A 50 10.98 -18.84 -7.49
C LEU A 50 11.15 -20.12 -8.32
N ILE A 51 10.37 -21.16 -8.02
CA ILE A 51 10.43 -22.46 -8.71
C ILE A 51 9.22 -22.63 -9.61
N ASN A 52 8.01 -22.43 -9.07
CA ASN A 52 6.78 -22.37 -9.82
C ASN A 52 6.46 -20.90 -10.08
N ILE A 53 6.88 -20.40 -11.22
CA ILE A 53 6.70 -19.01 -11.58
C ILE A 53 5.31 -18.83 -12.21
N HIS A 54 4.53 -17.92 -11.64
CA HIS A 54 3.23 -17.48 -12.12
C HIS A 54 3.34 -16.05 -12.63
N TYR A 55 2.73 -15.78 -13.78
CA TYR A 55 2.64 -14.43 -14.34
C TYR A 55 1.18 -13.98 -14.33
N TYR A 56 0.94 -12.82 -13.73
CA TYR A 56 -0.38 -12.18 -13.71
C TYR A 56 -0.36 -10.94 -14.59
N TYR A 57 -1.16 -10.95 -15.64
CA TYR A 57 -1.30 -9.85 -16.60
C TYR A 57 -2.46 -8.94 -16.18
N ILE A 58 -2.18 -7.96 -15.36
CA ILE A 58 -3.18 -7.13 -14.71
C ILE A 58 -3.41 -5.86 -15.53
N PRO A 59 -4.64 -5.59 -16.00
CA PRO A 59 -4.93 -4.34 -16.67
C PRO A 59 -4.65 -3.14 -15.76
N ILE A 60 -4.07 -2.07 -16.30
CA ILE A 60 -3.79 -0.83 -15.54
C ILE A 60 -5.05 -0.26 -14.91
N SER A 61 -6.23 -0.44 -15.52
CA SER A 61 -7.52 -0.04 -14.96
C SER A 61 -7.88 -0.71 -13.63
N LYS A 62 -7.24 -1.84 -13.31
CA LYS A 62 -7.43 -2.57 -12.04
C LYS A 62 -6.44 -2.14 -10.95
N VAL A 63 -5.54 -1.23 -11.27
CA VAL A 63 -4.61 -0.65 -10.31
C VAL A 63 -5.30 0.50 -9.56
N GLU A 64 -5.17 0.51 -8.25
CA GLU A 64 -5.61 1.61 -7.38
C GLU A 64 -4.57 2.73 -7.37
N GLY A 65 -3.32 2.40 -7.08
CA GLY A 65 -2.22 3.34 -7.07
C GLY A 65 -1.01 2.85 -6.29
N TRP A 66 0.02 3.67 -6.31
CA TRP A 66 1.27 3.49 -5.59
C TRP A 66 1.26 4.31 -4.29
N ASP A 67 1.53 3.67 -3.17
CA ASP A 67 1.54 4.31 -1.84
C ASP A 67 2.93 4.75 -1.35
N GLY A 68 3.93 4.60 -2.19
CA GLY A 68 5.33 4.87 -1.86
C GLY A 68 6.17 3.62 -1.56
N LYS A 69 5.52 2.46 -1.32
CA LYS A 69 6.18 1.17 -1.04
C LYS A 69 5.59 0.03 -1.85
N VAL A 70 4.29 0.04 -2.07
CA VAL A 70 3.54 -1.06 -2.67
C VAL A 70 2.59 -0.54 -3.73
N LEU A 71 2.44 -1.28 -4.82
CA LEU A 71 1.39 -1.04 -5.80
C LEU A 71 0.12 -1.78 -5.39
N TRP A 72 -0.96 -1.04 -5.16
CA TRP A 72 -2.24 -1.57 -4.73
C TRP A 72 -3.19 -1.81 -5.89
N LEU A 73 -3.89 -2.94 -5.83
CA LEU A 73 -4.93 -3.32 -6.79
C LEU A 73 -6.32 -3.08 -6.22
N LYS A 74 -7.30 -2.89 -7.11
CA LYS A 74 -8.74 -2.79 -6.79
C LYS A 74 -9.43 -4.15 -6.72
N ILE A 75 -8.69 -5.25 -6.88
CA ILE A 75 -9.19 -6.61 -7.00
C ILE A 75 -8.54 -7.52 -5.97
N THR A 76 -9.21 -8.62 -5.63
CA THR A 76 -8.75 -9.61 -4.66
C THR A 76 -7.76 -10.59 -5.29
N GLU A 77 -6.98 -11.31 -4.45
CA GLU A 77 -6.08 -12.37 -4.90
C GLU A 77 -6.84 -13.43 -5.72
N LYS A 78 -8.03 -13.80 -5.29
CA LYS A 78 -8.88 -14.76 -6.01
C LYS A 78 -9.18 -14.29 -7.43
N GLN A 79 -9.58 -13.03 -7.59
CA GLN A 79 -9.86 -12.45 -8.91
C GLN A 79 -8.60 -12.37 -9.78
N VAL A 80 -7.43 -12.10 -9.18
CA VAL A 80 -6.16 -12.11 -9.90
C VAL A 80 -5.86 -13.48 -10.48
N LYS A 81 -5.94 -14.53 -9.65
CA LYS A 81 -5.67 -15.91 -10.07
C LYS A 81 -6.67 -16.42 -11.13
N GLU A 82 -7.94 -16.15 -10.94
CA GLU A 82 -8.98 -16.65 -11.85
C GLU A 82 -8.98 -15.96 -13.21
N ASN A 83 -8.68 -14.65 -13.27
CA ASN A 83 -8.88 -13.88 -14.49
C ASN A 83 -7.60 -13.44 -15.19
N TYR A 84 -6.47 -13.34 -14.48
CA TYR A 84 -5.27 -12.68 -14.99
C TYR A 84 -4.02 -13.56 -14.97
N GLU A 85 -4.10 -14.78 -14.46
CA GLU A 85 -2.98 -15.71 -14.50
C GLU A 85 -2.75 -16.21 -15.93
N ARG A 86 -1.48 -16.14 -16.37
CA ARG A 86 -1.04 -16.67 -17.66
C ARG A 86 0.35 -17.27 -17.50
N ASN A 87 0.52 -18.50 -17.99
CA ASN A 87 1.82 -19.19 -17.94
C ASN A 87 2.70 -18.84 -19.17
N ILE A 88 2.73 -17.59 -19.54
CA ILE A 88 3.46 -17.08 -20.70
C ILE A 88 4.33 -15.92 -20.25
N LEU A 89 5.60 -15.96 -20.62
CA LEU A 89 6.54 -14.83 -20.44
C LEU A 89 6.07 -13.61 -21.25
N PRO A 90 6.18 -12.40 -20.71
CA PRO A 90 5.92 -11.19 -21.48
C PRO A 90 6.87 -11.07 -22.67
N ASP A 91 6.31 -10.74 -23.84
CA ASP A 91 7.09 -10.47 -25.04
C ASP A 91 7.90 -9.17 -24.86
N PRO A 92 9.24 -9.24 -24.92
CA PRO A 92 10.08 -8.04 -24.82
C PRO A 92 9.77 -6.94 -25.83
N LYS A 93 9.15 -7.26 -26.95
CA LYS A 93 8.77 -6.28 -27.98
C LYS A 93 7.50 -5.49 -27.59
N GLN A 94 6.71 -6.00 -26.66
CA GLN A 94 5.43 -5.41 -26.23
C GLN A 94 5.46 -4.87 -24.79
N TYR A 95 6.42 -5.35 -23.99
CA TYR A 95 6.54 -5.04 -22.58
C TYR A 95 7.93 -4.52 -22.24
N TYR A 96 7.99 -3.50 -21.41
CA TYR A 96 9.24 -3.04 -20.82
C TYR A 96 9.63 -3.97 -19.66
N ILE A 97 10.81 -4.59 -19.77
CA ILE A 97 11.39 -5.52 -18.79
C ILE A 97 12.79 -5.03 -18.44
N LYS A 98 13.10 -4.83 -17.17
CA LYS A 98 14.35 -4.20 -16.71
C LYS A 98 15.64 -4.91 -17.17
N SER A 99 15.58 -6.21 -17.38
CA SER A 99 16.75 -7.04 -17.71
C SER A 99 17.07 -7.13 -19.20
N TYR A 100 16.31 -6.46 -20.06
CA TYR A 100 16.53 -6.46 -21.50
C TYR A 100 17.09 -5.12 -21.95
N PRO A 101 18.35 -5.04 -22.40
CA PRO A 101 19.03 -3.78 -22.72
C PRO A 101 18.61 -3.12 -24.04
N ASP A 102 17.95 -3.84 -24.92
CA ASP A 102 17.71 -3.39 -26.31
C ASP A 102 16.27 -2.92 -26.55
N TYR A 103 15.74 -2.07 -25.66
CA TYR A 103 14.42 -1.49 -25.92
C TYR A 103 14.51 -0.28 -26.82
N ASP A 104 13.85 -0.40 -27.95
CA ASP A 104 13.45 0.75 -28.75
C ASP A 104 12.64 1.71 -27.86
N THR A 105 13.19 2.88 -27.62
CA THR A 105 12.60 3.95 -26.81
C THR A 105 11.30 4.52 -27.38
N SER A 106 10.79 3.96 -28.47
CA SER A 106 9.55 4.37 -29.13
C SER A 106 8.25 4.00 -28.39
N TYR A 107 8.34 3.20 -27.31
CA TYR A 107 7.18 2.85 -26.49
C TYR A 107 6.83 3.94 -25.48
N VAL A 108 6.10 4.94 -25.94
CA VAL A 108 5.61 6.08 -25.12
C VAL A 108 4.78 5.64 -23.88
N GLY A 109 4.25 4.39 -23.90
CA GLY A 109 3.40 3.88 -22.82
C GLY A 109 4.08 3.67 -21.46
N TYR A 110 5.41 3.61 -21.42
CA TYR A 110 6.17 3.36 -20.18
C TYR A 110 6.38 4.61 -19.31
N PHE A 111 6.16 5.78 -19.87
CA PHE A 111 6.39 7.07 -19.25
C PHE A 111 5.12 7.69 -18.62
N TYR A 112 3.99 7.00 -18.67
CA TYR A 112 2.80 7.49 -17.97
C TYR A 112 3.00 7.43 -16.45
N SER A 113 2.49 8.47 -15.81
CA SER A 113 2.53 8.57 -14.35
C SER A 113 1.66 7.51 -13.69
N VAL A 114 2.18 6.94 -12.61
CA VAL A 114 1.42 6.04 -11.75
C VAL A 114 0.47 6.86 -10.87
N PRO A 115 -0.78 6.43 -10.68
CA PRO A 115 -1.64 7.04 -9.67
C PRO A 115 -0.99 6.93 -8.28
N MET A 116 -0.89 8.04 -7.57
CA MET A 116 -0.35 8.08 -6.21
C MET A 116 -1.49 8.03 -5.22
N ILE A 117 -1.37 7.19 -4.20
CA ILE A 117 -2.32 7.09 -3.10
C ILE A 117 -1.60 7.31 -1.76
N PRO A 118 -2.32 7.73 -0.70
CA PRO A 118 -1.73 7.78 0.63
C PRO A 118 -1.23 6.41 1.09
N PRO A 119 -0.15 6.34 1.92
CA PRO A 119 0.32 5.09 2.50
C PRO A 119 -0.81 4.35 3.23
N LYS A 120 -1.07 3.10 2.87
CA LYS A 120 -2.11 2.30 3.51
C LYS A 120 -1.70 1.78 4.89
N TYR A 121 -0.39 1.63 5.10
CA TYR A 121 0.16 1.34 6.42
C TYR A 121 0.70 2.63 7.03
N ALA A 122 0.03 3.12 8.06
CA ALA A 122 0.65 4.08 8.97
C ALA A 122 1.83 3.36 9.63
N ASP A 123 3.02 3.89 9.43
CA ASP A 123 4.23 3.37 10.06
C ASP A 123 3.99 3.38 11.59
N GLN A 124 3.90 2.21 12.22
CA GLN A 124 3.61 2.10 13.67
C GLN A 124 4.65 2.84 14.52
N THR A 125 5.79 3.17 13.91
CA THR A 125 6.84 3.98 14.53
C THR A 125 6.46 5.47 14.63
N GLN A 126 5.57 6.00 13.80
CA GLN A 126 5.15 7.41 13.90
C GLN A 126 4.01 7.63 14.89
N THR A 127 3.30 6.58 15.29
CA THR A 127 2.20 6.70 16.25
C THR A 127 2.69 7.02 17.67
N GLN A 128 3.97 6.83 17.98
CA GLN A 128 4.54 7.18 19.29
C GLN A 128 4.93 8.67 19.41
N TYR A 129 5.17 9.37 18.29
CA TYR A 129 5.58 10.78 18.34
C TYR A 129 4.41 11.79 18.27
N ILE A 130 3.20 11.34 17.90
CA ILE A 130 2.02 12.21 17.79
C ILE A 130 1.25 12.31 19.13
N LYS A 131 1.63 11.50 20.15
CA LYS A 131 0.94 11.52 21.45
C LYS A 131 1.29 12.70 22.36
N GLU A 132 2.23 13.57 22.00
CA GLU A 132 2.70 14.64 22.90
C GLU A 132 2.30 16.06 22.50
N THR A 133 1.59 16.27 21.38
CA THR A 133 1.28 17.66 20.97
C THR A 133 -0.09 17.81 20.30
N THR A 134 -1.15 17.27 20.90
CA THR A 134 -2.50 17.70 20.54
C THR A 134 -3.21 18.19 21.79
N PRO A 135 -3.80 19.41 21.79
CA PRO A 135 -4.64 19.86 22.90
C PRO A 135 -5.80 18.89 23.04
N GLN A 136 -6.04 18.45 24.26
CA GLN A 136 -7.15 17.59 24.63
C GLN A 136 -8.47 18.16 24.11
N GLU A 137 -9.01 17.62 23.04
CA GLU A 137 -10.44 17.61 22.89
C GLU A 137 -10.96 16.51 23.80
N ASN A 138 -11.83 16.91 24.74
CA ASN A 138 -12.53 16.05 25.66
C ASN A 138 -13.34 14.98 24.91
N VAL A 139 -12.72 13.85 24.62
CA VAL A 139 -13.46 12.63 24.32
C VAL A 139 -13.89 12.06 25.69
N PRO A 140 -15.18 11.96 26.02
CA PRO A 140 -15.60 11.38 27.27
C PRO A 140 -15.10 9.94 27.35
N MET A 141 -14.24 9.64 28.34
CA MET A 141 -13.87 8.26 28.62
C MET A 141 -15.12 7.52 29.09
N ILE A 142 -15.49 6.51 28.35
CA ILE A 142 -16.62 5.66 28.67
C ILE A 142 -16.09 4.47 29.48
N TYR A 143 -16.53 4.34 30.71
CA TYR A 143 -16.20 3.24 31.63
C TYR A 143 -17.27 2.16 31.55
N LYS A 144 -16.89 0.91 31.35
CA LYS A 144 -17.81 -0.21 31.19
C LYS A 144 -17.62 -1.24 32.29
N CYS A 145 -18.70 -1.68 32.90
CA CYS A 145 -18.67 -2.78 33.86
C CYS A 145 -18.57 -4.14 33.12
N ASP A 146 -17.57 -4.94 33.48
CA ASP A 146 -17.34 -6.25 32.85
C ASP A 146 -18.37 -7.32 33.25
N LEU A 147 -19.10 -7.09 34.33
CA LEU A 147 -20.07 -8.05 34.85
C LEU A 147 -21.49 -7.89 34.27
N CYS A 148 -21.93 -6.65 34.07
CA CYS A 148 -23.28 -6.37 33.54
C CYS A 148 -23.31 -5.62 32.21
N ASN A 149 -22.15 -5.24 31.68
CA ASN A 149 -21.98 -4.43 30.47
C ASN A 149 -22.58 -3.01 30.53
N GLU A 150 -22.90 -2.52 31.71
CA GLU A 150 -23.41 -1.17 31.91
C GLU A 150 -22.30 -0.13 31.71
N VAL A 151 -22.65 1.03 31.15
CA VAL A 151 -21.69 2.07 30.70
C VAL A 151 -21.84 3.29 31.60
N PHE A 152 -20.72 3.80 32.12
CA PHE A 152 -20.62 4.95 33.00
C PHE A 152 -19.76 6.06 32.40
N ASN A 153 -20.07 7.30 32.79
CA ASN A 153 -19.35 8.48 32.25
C ASN A 153 -18.15 8.89 33.13
N SER A 154 -17.96 8.23 34.28
CA SER A 154 -16.80 8.46 35.14
C SER A 154 -16.41 7.18 35.90
N GLU A 155 -15.13 7.13 36.30
CA GLU A 155 -14.57 6.05 37.10
C GLU A 155 -15.27 5.94 38.47
N ASP A 156 -15.61 7.07 39.09
CA ASP A 156 -16.33 7.14 40.37
C ASP A 156 -17.73 6.52 40.30
N GLU A 157 -18.41 6.62 39.18
CA GLU A 157 -19.72 6.00 38.94
C GLU A 157 -19.60 4.49 38.81
N LEU A 158 -18.56 4.03 38.10
CA LEU A 158 -18.25 2.61 37.98
C LEU A 158 -17.89 2.00 39.34
N ASP A 159 -17.06 2.67 40.14
CA ASP A 159 -16.68 2.21 41.49
C ASP A 159 -17.88 2.11 42.44
N LYS A 160 -18.77 3.11 42.42
CA LYS A 160 -20.03 3.07 43.19
C LYS A 160 -20.94 1.94 42.74
N HIS A 161 -21.01 1.67 41.46
CA HIS A 161 -21.77 0.55 40.91
C HIS A 161 -21.19 -0.78 41.37
N MET A 162 -19.87 -0.94 41.38
CA MET A 162 -19.19 -2.14 41.87
C MET A 162 -19.40 -2.35 43.38
N ASP A 163 -19.44 -1.28 44.17
CA ASP A 163 -19.69 -1.35 45.62
C ASP A 163 -21.14 -1.73 45.98
N ILE A 164 -22.10 -1.29 45.16
CA ILE A 164 -23.55 -1.56 45.39
C ILE A 164 -23.93 -2.94 44.83
N ALA A 165 -23.31 -3.35 43.72
CA ALA A 165 -23.53 -4.66 43.11
C ALA A 165 -22.68 -5.75 43.76
N LYS A 166 -22.65 -5.82 45.09
CA LYS A 166 -21.99 -6.94 45.80
C LYS A 166 -22.56 -8.28 45.31
N HIS A 167 -21.87 -8.86 44.35
CA HIS A 167 -22.04 -10.23 43.94
C HIS A 167 -20.94 -11.10 44.55
#